data_1c7d2cb33646150202bb8a3c6740f1e9
#
_entry.id   1c7d2cb33646150202bb8a3c6740f1e9
#
_cell.length_a   1.000
_cell.length_b   1.000
_cell.length_c   1.000
_cell.angle_alpha   90.00
_cell.angle_beta   90.00
_cell.angle_gamma   90.00
#
_symmetry.space_group_name_H-M   'P 1'
#
loop_
_entity.id
_entity.type
_entity.pdbx_description
1 polymer ?
#
loop_
_entity_poly.entity_id
_entity_poly.type
_entity_poly.pdbx_seq_one_letter_code
_entity_poly.pdbx_strand_id
1 'polypeptide(L)'
;TFCVFSNRVLAVTVAWAVTMYKHGGKLNIPAPLWVFAPCALSNTLSSFGQYQALHYVSFPLQTIAKSTKVIPVMIMGKVLNKKTYPCVDYVEAVLICLGVSLFSLANVTTDFFGGGTSGDASTYAAMAGVAMLALYIVSDSFTSQWQSRLYQAHPTVDQFQMMFAVNTWAIIMTTFALVTSGELWITLQFIGDNPIAFLDNVTIAITSATGQLFIFYTIKTFGPIVFTIIMTTRQMFSIVLSTVIFGHAIKPLMGIGAIIVFATIFNRIKRQAAKRKQAAPAAPPSK
;
A
#
# COMPACT_ATOMS: atom_id res chain seq x y z
N THR A 1 -14.13 5.01 9.69
CA THR A 1 -13.48 6.21 9.10
C THR A 1 -12.59 6.91 10.13
N PHE A 2 -12.99 6.98 11.41
CA PHE A 2 -12.25 7.67 12.47
C PHE A 2 -10.82 7.11 12.71
N CYS A 3 -10.63 5.80 12.72
CA CYS A 3 -9.30 5.19 12.87
C CYS A 3 -8.33 5.63 11.75
N VAL A 4 -8.82 5.78 10.53
CA VAL A 4 -8.01 6.32 9.42
C VAL A 4 -7.66 7.78 9.67
N PHE A 5 -8.61 8.58 10.14
CA PHE A 5 -8.38 9.98 10.50
C PHE A 5 -7.32 10.14 11.58
N SER A 6 -7.43 9.42 12.71
CA SER A 6 -6.45 9.50 13.81
C SER A 6 -5.05 9.06 13.38
N ASN A 7 -4.95 8.02 12.53
CA ASN A 7 -3.68 7.60 11.92
C ASN A 7 -3.04 8.72 11.10
N ARG A 8 -3.85 9.48 10.34
CA ARG A 8 -3.36 10.62 9.54
C ARG A 8 -2.92 11.79 10.41
N VAL A 9 -3.67 12.10 11.47
CA VAL A 9 -3.32 13.16 12.43
C VAL A 9 -1.97 12.86 13.07
N LEU A 10 -1.76 11.65 13.57
CA LEU A 10 -0.49 11.27 14.17
C LEU A 10 0.64 11.28 13.13
N ALA A 11 0.38 10.81 11.91
CA ALA A 11 1.37 10.83 10.82
C ALA A 11 1.82 12.27 10.48
N VAL A 12 0.88 13.23 10.41
CA VAL A 12 1.20 14.65 10.21
C VAL A 12 2.01 15.21 11.37
N THR A 13 1.62 14.91 12.61
CA THR A 13 2.31 15.40 13.82
C THR A 13 3.76 14.92 13.86
N VAL A 14 3.98 13.63 13.60
CA VAL A 14 5.34 13.04 13.54
C VAL A 14 6.14 13.65 12.38
N ALA A 15 5.55 13.75 11.20
CA ALA A 15 6.21 14.31 10.03
C ALA A 15 6.57 15.80 10.23
N TRP A 16 5.66 16.57 10.84
CA TRP A 16 5.88 17.96 11.22
C TRP A 16 7.03 18.11 12.22
N ALA A 17 6.99 17.34 13.32
CA ALA A 17 8.02 17.41 14.37
C ALA A 17 9.42 17.08 13.81
N VAL A 18 9.54 16.02 13.00
CA VAL A 18 10.83 15.63 12.40
C VAL A 18 11.29 16.66 11.36
N THR A 19 10.38 17.22 10.55
CA THR A 19 10.72 18.24 9.56
C THR A 19 11.22 19.52 10.25
N MET A 20 10.55 19.96 11.30
CA MET A 20 10.96 21.11 12.12
C MET A 20 12.34 20.90 12.75
N TYR A 21 12.58 19.72 13.31
CA TYR A 21 13.88 19.38 13.90
C TYR A 21 15.01 19.40 12.85
N LYS A 22 14.79 18.80 11.67
CA LYS A 22 15.79 18.75 10.59
C LYS A 22 16.10 20.10 9.94
N HIS A 23 15.09 20.97 9.83
CA HIS A 23 15.22 22.25 9.13
C HIS A 23 15.32 23.47 10.05
N GLY A 24 15.74 23.27 11.30
CA GLY A 24 16.00 24.36 12.24
C GLY A 24 14.78 25.23 12.55
N GLY A 25 13.61 24.62 12.71
CA GLY A 25 12.37 25.31 13.09
C GLY A 25 11.58 25.94 11.94
N LYS A 26 11.97 25.71 10.68
CA LYS A 26 11.24 26.22 9.51
C LYS A 26 10.56 25.08 8.75
N LEU A 27 9.24 25.18 8.58
CA LEU A 27 8.49 24.30 7.69
C LEU A 27 8.66 24.78 6.25
N ASN A 28 9.79 24.42 5.64
CA ASN A 28 10.06 24.76 4.25
C ASN A 28 9.77 23.54 3.36
N ILE A 29 8.65 23.58 2.63
CA ILE A 29 8.31 22.56 1.63
C ILE A 29 8.67 23.15 0.27
N PRO A 30 9.67 22.59 -0.43
CA PRO A 30 10.18 23.17 -1.68
C PRO A 30 9.22 23.01 -2.88
N ALA A 31 8.04 22.43 -2.66
CA ALA A 31 7.00 22.26 -3.68
C ALA A 31 5.66 22.84 -3.21
N PRO A 32 4.83 23.40 -4.11
CA PRO A 32 3.53 23.93 -3.75
C PRO A 32 2.59 22.80 -3.27
N LEU A 33 1.87 23.03 -2.16
CA LEU A 33 1.05 22.00 -1.49
C LEU A 33 -0.01 21.37 -2.40
N TRP A 34 -0.56 22.14 -3.35
CA TRP A 34 -1.60 21.64 -4.25
C TRP A 34 -1.14 20.48 -5.16
N VAL A 35 0.17 20.36 -5.43
CA VAL A 35 0.72 19.28 -6.25
C VAL A 35 0.61 17.90 -5.55
N PHE A 36 0.47 17.89 -4.24
CA PHE A 36 0.28 16.67 -3.43
C PHE A 36 -1.19 16.24 -3.33
N ALA A 37 -2.14 17.13 -3.66
CA ALA A 37 -3.58 16.86 -3.58
C ALA A 37 -4.04 15.62 -4.40
N PRO A 38 -3.59 15.40 -5.66
CA PRO A 38 -3.98 14.21 -6.43
C PRO A 38 -3.52 12.92 -5.76
N CYS A 39 -2.35 12.93 -5.11
CA CYS A 39 -1.84 11.79 -4.36
C CYS A 39 -2.71 11.47 -3.14
N ALA A 40 -3.11 12.50 -2.39
CA ALA A 40 -3.97 12.35 -1.21
C ALA A 40 -5.37 11.87 -1.59
N LEU A 41 -5.95 12.45 -2.64
CA LEU A 41 -7.26 12.05 -3.18
C LEU A 41 -7.24 10.57 -3.59
N SER A 42 -6.28 10.18 -4.39
CA SER A 42 -6.13 8.80 -4.85
C SER A 42 -5.91 7.83 -3.68
N ASN A 43 -5.12 8.20 -2.67
CA ASN A 43 -4.90 7.40 -1.48
C ASN A 43 -6.18 7.25 -0.62
N THR A 44 -6.98 8.31 -0.50
CA THR A 44 -8.27 8.26 0.20
C THR A 44 -9.26 7.38 -0.55
N LEU A 45 -9.33 7.52 -1.89
CA LEU A 45 -10.19 6.70 -2.75
C LEU A 45 -9.77 5.23 -2.74
N SER A 46 -8.47 4.96 -2.71
CA SER A 46 -7.91 3.61 -2.54
C SER A 46 -8.34 2.99 -1.21
N SER A 47 -8.23 3.74 -0.11
CA SER A 47 -8.68 3.28 1.21
C SER A 47 -10.17 2.99 1.23
N PHE A 48 -10.98 3.88 0.65
CA PHE A 48 -12.42 3.68 0.54
C PHE A 48 -12.76 2.40 -0.26
N GLY A 49 -12.19 2.23 -1.45
CA GLY A 49 -12.39 1.05 -2.27
C GLY A 49 -11.98 -0.24 -1.56
N GLN A 50 -10.86 -0.20 -0.81
CA GLN A 50 -10.37 -1.35 -0.05
C GLN A 50 -11.33 -1.76 1.07
N TYR A 51 -11.86 -0.82 1.85
CA TYR A 51 -12.76 -1.13 2.96
C TYR A 51 -14.15 -1.52 2.46
N GLN A 52 -14.67 -0.84 1.45
CA GLN A 52 -15.96 -1.20 0.87
C GLN A 52 -15.95 -2.57 0.18
N ALA A 53 -14.84 -2.94 -0.46
CA ALA A 53 -14.72 -4.26 -1.06
C ALA A 53 -14.94 -5.40 -0.05
N LEU A 54 -14.52 -5.23 1.23
CA LEU A 54 -14.69 -6.26 2.27
C LEU A 54 -16.15 -6.59 2.61
N HIS A 55 -17.09 -5.70 2.26
CA HIS A 55 -18.52 -5.99 2.43
C HIS A 55 -19.04 -6.96 1.36
N TYR A 56 -18.35 -7.08 0.23
CA TYR A 56 -18.81 -7.86 -0.92
C TYR A 56 -17.92 -9.06 -1.26
N VAL A 57 -16.63 -8.99 -0.88
CA VAL A 57 -15.64 -10.02 -1.21
C VAL A 57 -14.94 -10.54 0.04
N SER A 58 -14.57 -11.82 0.01
CA SER A 58 -13.84 -12.44 1.10
C SER A 58 -12.42 -11.86 1.25
N PHE A 59 -11.91 -11.90 2.48
CA PHE A 59 -10.53 -11.44 2.77
C PHE A 59 -9.46 -12.12 1.91
N PRO A 60 -9.51 -13.45 1.62
CA PRO A 60 -8.57 -14.09 0.72
C PRO A 60 -8.59 -13.52 -0.70
N LEU A 61 -9.78 -13.25 -1.26
CA LEU A 61 -9.90 -12.65 -2.59
C LEU A 61 -9.31 -11.24 -2.62
N GLN A 62 -9.54 -10.43 -1.58
CA GLN A 62 -8.90 -9.13 -1.44
C GLN A 62 -7.37 -9.25 -1.35
N THR A 63 -6.86 -10.28 -0.66
CA THR A 63 -5.42 -10.54 -0.54
C THR A 63 -4.80 -10.89 -1.89
N ILE A 64 -5.47 -11.72 -2.69
CA ILE A 64 -5.06 -12.03 -4.07
C ILE A 64 -5.04 -10.75 -4.90
N ALA A 65 -6.10 -9.97 -4.87
CA ALA A 65 -6.21 -8.70 -5.59
C ALA A 65 -5.08 -7.71 -5.20
N LYS A 66 -4.72 -7.63 -3.91
CA LYS A 66 -3.57 -6.83 -3.45
C LYS A 66 -2.23 -7.28 -4.03
N SER A 67 -2.05 -8.56 -4.22
CA SER A 67 -0.79 -9.09 -4.77
C SER A 67 -0.67 -8.90 -6.27
N THR A 68 -1.78 -8.87 -7.00
CA THR A 68 -1.77 -8.61 -8.46
C THR A 68 -1.45 -7.15 -8.81
N LYS A 69 -1.43 -6.23 -7.85
CA LYS A 69 -1.19 -4.79 -8.08
C LYS A 69 0.18 -4.46 -8.68
N VAL A 70 1.15 -5.39 -8.69
CA VAL A 70 2.46 -5.17 -9.34
C VAL A 70 2.27 -4.81 -10.82
N ILE A 71 1.36 -5.50 -11.52
CA ILE A 71 1.08 -5.26 -12.95
C ILE A 71 0.43 -3.89 -13.17
N PRO A 72 -0.66 -3.49 -12.50
CA PRO A 72 -1.23 -2.14 -12.58
C PRO A 72 -0.23 -1.03 -12.23
N VAL A 73 0.65 -1.24 -11.23
CA VAL A 73 1.72 -0.27 -10.89
C VAL A 73 2.70 -0.09 -12.06
N MET A 74 3.07 -1.17 -12.76
CA MET A 74 3.93 -1.08 -13.95
C MET A 74 3.23 -0.36 -15.11
N ILE A 75 1.96 -0.69 -15.38
CA ILE A 75 1.15 -0.02 -16.40
C ILE A 75 1.03 1.48 -16.11
N MET A 76 0.68 1.82 -14.87
CA MET A 76 0.57 3.21 -14.43
C MET A 76 1.93 3.94 -14.53
N GLY A 77 3.03 3.26 -14.24
CA GLY A 77 4.38 3.79 -14.42
C GLY A 77 4.73 4.10 -15.89
N LYS A 78 4.24 3.28 -16.82
CA LYS A 78 4.37 3.54 -18.25
C LYS A 78 3.54 4.75 -18.69
N VAL A 79 2.31 4.87 -18.19
CA VAL A 79 1.38 5.96 -18.55
C VAL A 79 1.83 7.29 -17.94
N LEU A 80 2.08 7.34 -16.62
CA LEU A 80 2.37 8.59 -15.90
C LEU A 80 3.83 9.04 -16.05
N ASN A 81 4.77 8.10 -15.97
CA ASN A 81 6.19 8.40 -15.87
C ASN A 81 6.96 8.04 -17.14
N LYS A 82 6.27 7.60 -18.21
CA LYS A 82 6.87 7.15 -19.49
C LYS A 82 7.99 6.11 -19.30
N LYS A 83 7.94 5.34 -18.21
CA LYS A 83 8.95 4.31 -17.91
C LYS A 83 8.75 3.12 -18.82
N THR A 84 9.84 2.63 -19.42
CA THR A 84 9.86 1.37 -20.16
C THR A 84 10.37 0.25 -19.28
N TYR A 85 9.67 -0.87 -19.25
CA TYR A 85 10.05 -2.06 -18.51
C TYR A 85 10.38 -3.17 -19.49
N PRO A 86 11.49 -3.89 -19.31
CA PRO A 86 11.81 -5.06 -20.14
C PRO A 86 10.76 -6.16 -19.93
N CYS A 87 10.52 -7.00 -20.94
CA CYS A 87 9.54 -8.09 -20.88
C CYS A 87 9.75 -9.02 -19.68
N VAL A 88 11.00 -9.20 -19.25
CA VAL A 88 11.35 -10.02 -18.08
C VAL A 88 10.68 -9.50 -16.80
N ASP A 89 10.54 -8.16 -16.64
CA ASP A 89 9.88 -7.57 -15.46
C ASP A 89 8.38 -7.90 -15.44
N TYR A 90 7.73 -8.01 -16.61
CA TYR A 90 6.33 -8.43 -16.70
C TYR A 90 6.18 -9.92 -16.38
N VAL A 91 7.09 -10.76 -16.88
CA VAL A 91 7.08 -12.19 -16.55
C VAL A 91 7.27 -12.41 -15.04
N GLU A 92 8.21 -11.70 -14.42
CA GLU A 92 8.41 -11.74 -12.97
C GLU A 92 7.16 -11.28 -12.21
N ALA A 93 6.50 -10.20 -12.67
CA ALA A 93 5.26 -9.71 -12.08
C ALA A 93 4.14 -10.76 -12.15
N VAL A 94 3.97 -11.42 -13.29
CA VAL A 94 2.98 -12.49 -13.49
C VAL A 94 3.30 -13.69 -12.58
N LEU A 95 4.56 -14.10 -12.48
CA LEU A 95 4.98 -15.20 -11.61
C LEU A 95 4.72 -14.89 -10.12
N ILE A 96 4.99 -13.67 -9.69
CA ILE A 96 4.66 -13.23 -8.32
C ILE A 96 3.15 -13.28 -8.09
N CYS A 97 2.35 -12.77 -9.03
CA CYS A 97 0.88 -12.81 -8.94
C CYS A 97 0.37 -14.25 -8.85
N LEU A 98 0.85 -15.14 -9.72
CA LEU A 98 0.47 -16.56 -9.71
C LEU A 98 0.87 -17.25 -8.39
N GLY A 99 2.10 -17.04 -7.94
CA GLY A 99 2.58 -17.65 -6.69
C GLY A 99 1.78 -17.20 -5.47
N VAL A 100 1.46 -15.90 -5.35
CA VAL A 100 0.62 -15.40 -4.25
C VAL A 100 -0.83 -15.85 -4.39
N SER A 101 -1.36 -15.96 -5.60
CA SER A 101 -2.70 -16.49 -5.83
C SER A 101 -2.79 -17.94 -5.38
N LEU A 102 -1.85 -18.80 -5.78
CA LEU A 102 -1.76 -20.21 -5.33
C LEU A 102 -1.63 -20.30 -3.80
N PHE A 103 -0.78 -19.47 -3.21
CA PHE A 103 -0.59 -19.40 -1.77
C PHE A 103 -1.88 -19.02 -1.03
N SER A 104 -2.61 -18.04 -1.52
CA SER A 104 -3.84 -17.55 -0.89
C SER A 104 -5.02 -18.50 -1.13
N LEU A 105 -5.13 -19.12 -2.31
CA LEU A 105 -6.15 -20.11 -2.64
C LEU A 105 -6.09 -21.36 -1.75
N ALA A 106 -4.89 -21.75 -1.32
CA ALA A 106 -4.73 -22.89 -0.43
C ALA A 106 -5.44 -22.71 0.91
N ASN A 107 -5.67 -21.48 1.35
CA ASN A 107 -6.34 -21.14 2.60
C ASN A 107 -7.85 -20.89 2.46
N VAL A 108 -8.37 -20.90 1.24
CA VAL A 108 -9.80 -20.64 1.00
C VAL A 108 -10.59 -21.93 1.10
N THR A 109 -11.53 -21.97 2.04
CA THR A 109 -12.71 -22.83 1.96
C THR A 109 -13.75 -22.13 1.12
N THR A 110 -14.00 -22.60 -0.04
CA THR A 110 -15.06 -22.47 -1.06
C THR A 110 -15.89 -21.19 -1.25
N ASP A 111 -15.90 -20.21 -0.37
CA ASP A 111 -16.73 -19.01 -0.55
C ASP A 111 -15.93 -17.78 -0.93
N PHE A 112 -15.67 -17.61 -2.23
CA PHE A 112 -14.98 -16.43 -2.77
C PHE A 112 -15.82 -15.16 -2.65
N PHE A 113 -17.12 -15.27 -2.79
CA PHE A 113 -18.09 -14.20 -2.64
C PHE A 113 -18.89 -14.47 -1.38
N GLY A 114 -18.66 -13.67 -0.34
CA GLY A 114 -19.36 -13.81 0.95
C GLY A 114 -20.85 -13.52 0.78
N GLY A 115 -21.66 -14.54 0.97
CA GLY A 115 -23.11 -14.41 1.03
C GLY A 115 -23.82 -15.42 0.14
N GLY A 116 -24.22 -16.54 0.74
CA GLY A 116 -25.13 -17.52 0.12
C GLY A 116 -26.53 -16.97 -0.11
N THR A 117 -26.70 -16.03 -1.01
CA THR A 117 -27.99 -15.64 -1.56
C THR A 117 -28.00 -16.02 -3.03
N SER A 118 -28.75 -17.07 -3.33
CA SER A 118 -29.03 -17.55 -4.68
C SER A 118 -29.90 -16.51 -5.40
N GLY A 119 -29.42 -15.91 -6.51
CA GLY A 119 -30.22 -15.06 -7.37
C GLY A 119 -29.46 -13.85 -7.94
N ASP A 120 -30.15 -13.00 -8.69
CA ASP A 120 -29.62 -11.79 -9.34
C ASP A 120 -28.94 -10.82 -8.36
N ALA A 121 -29.38 -10.74 -7.11
CA ALA A 121 -28.76 -9.97 -6.05
C ALA A 121 -27.31 -10.38 -5.76
N SER A 122 -26.97 -11.66 -5.90
CA SER A 122 -25.62 -12.20 -5.74
C SER A 122 -24.67 -11.69 -6.85
N THR A 123 -25.15 -11.60 -8.08
CA THR A 123 -24.37 -11.14 -9.23
C THR A 123 -24.05 -9.64 -9.10
N TYR A 124 -25.00 -8.82 -8.69
CA TYR A 124 -24.78 -7.38 -8.43
C TYR A 124 -23.78 -7.14 -7.29
N ALA A 125 -23.87 -7.89 -6.20
CA ALA A 125 -22.94 -7.81 -5.08
C ALA A 125 -21.52 -8.20 -5.51
N ALA A 126 -21.38 -9.27 -6.30
CA ALA A 126 -20.09 -9.70 -6.85
C ALA A 126 -19.48 -8.63 -7.78
N MET A 127 -20.28 -8.06 -8.67
CA MET A 127 -19.83 -6.98 -9.57
C MET A 127 -19.43 -5.73 -8.79
N ALA A 128 -20.18 -5.33 -7.77
CA ALA A 128 -19.85 -4.21 -6.90
C ALA A 128 -18.51 -4.47 -6.17
N GLY A 129 -18.31 -5.68 -5.64
CA GLY A 129 -17.05 -6.07 -4.99
C GLY A 129 -15.85 -6.00 -5.92
N VAL A 130 -15.98 -6.52 -7.14
CA VAL A 130 -14.92 -6.45 -8.16
C VAL A 130 -14.65 -5.00 -8.58
N ALA A 131 -15.69 -4.18 -8.75
CA ALA A 131 -15.54 -2.76 -9.07
C ALA A 131 -14.79 -1.99 -7.95
N MET A 132 -15.10 -2.27 -6.68
CA MET A 132 -14.41 -1.67 -5.53
C MET A 132 -12.95 -2.12 -5.43
N LEU A 133 -12.65 -3.41 -5.71
CA LEU A 133 -11.28 -3.89 -5.79
C LEU A 133 -10.51 -3.26 -6.95
N ALA A 134 -11.12 -3.10 -8.11
CA ALA A 134 -10.51 -2.42 -9.25
C ALA A 134 -10.21 -0.95 -8.92
N LEU A 135 -11.17 -0.25 -8.32
CA LEU A 135 -10.99 1.13 -7.83
C LEU A 135 -9.82 1.22 -6.84
N TYR A 136 -9.75 0.31 -5.87
CA TYR A 136 -8.64 0.21 -4.94
C TYR A 136 -7.29 0.06 -5.66
N ILE A 137 -7.16 -0.93 -6.55
CA ILE A 137 -5.90 -1.27 -7.22
C ILE A 137 -5.43 -0.13 -8.12
N VAL A 138 -6.33 0.46 -8.91
CA VAL A 138 -6.02 1.58 -9.81
C VAL A 138 -5.58 2.80 -9.01
N SER A 139 -6.34 3.17 -7.98
CA SER A 139 -6.04 4.33 -7.14
C SER A 139 -4.73 4.16 -6.37
N ASP A 140 -4.44 2.97 -5.80
CA ASP A 140 -3.19 2.69 -5.10
C ASP A 140 -1.98 2.71 -6.04
N SER A 141 -2.16 2.18 -7.26
CA SER A 141 -1.14 2.21 -8.31
C SER A 141 -0.84 3.64 -8.77
N PHE A 142 -1.87 4.46 -8.92
CA PHE A 142 -1.72 5.88 -9.22
C PHE A 142 -0.98 6.60 -8.10
N THR A 143 -1.39 6.41 -6.85
CA THR A 143 -0.76 7.03 -5.67
C THR A 143 0.74 6.78 -5.64
N SER A 144 1.16 5.52 -5.76
CA SER A 144 2.58 5.16 -5.68
C SER A 144 3.41 5.71 -6.85
N GLN A 145 2.85 5.74 -8.06
CA GLN A 145 3.52 6.29 -9.23
C GLN A 145 3.54 7.82 -9.22
N TRP A 146 2.49 8.47 -8.72
CA TRP A 146 2.45 9.91 -8.54
C TRP A 146 3.46 10.38 -7.51
N GLN A 147 3.60 9.69 -6.38
CA GLN A 147 4.67 9.94 -5.40
C GLN A 147 6.06 9.85 -6.04
N SER A 148 6.30 8.80 -6.84
CA SER A 148 7.56 8.68 -7.56
C SER A 148 7.80 9.82 -8.53
N ARG A 149 6.77 10.31 -9.23
CA ARG A 149 6.83 11.47 -10.11
C ARG A 149 7.14 12.75 -9.34
N LEU A 150 6.52 12.94 -8.19
CA LEU A 150 6.79 14.10 -7.32
C LEU A 150 8.24 14.15 -6.84
N TYR A 151 8.79 13.00 -6.42
CA TYR A 151 10.20 12.92 -6.04
C TYR A 151 11.17 13.19 -7.20
N GLN A 152 10.78 12.86 -8.43
CA GLN A 152 11.58 13.16 -9.62
C GLN A 152 11.48 14.64 -10.01
N ALA A 153 10.30 15.24 -9.91
CA ALA A 153 10.06 16.66 -10.22
C ALA A 153 10.66 17.58 -9.14
N HIS A 154 10.67 17.15 -7.89
CA HIS A 154 11.17 17.90 -6.74
C HIS A 154 12.14 17.05 -5.92
N PRO A 155 13.39 16.88 -6.38
CA PRO A 155 14.39 16.01 -5.73
C PRO A 155 14.75 16.45 -4.30
N THR A 156 14.58 17.73 -4.00
CA THR A 156 14.83 18.34 -2.68
C THR A 156 13.78 17.98 -1.63
N VAL A 157 12.60 17.47 -2.04
CA VAL A 157 11.55 17.03 -1.12
C VAL A 157 12.01 15.78 -0.38
N ASP A 158 12.03 15.87 0.96
CA ASP A 158 12.33 14.73 1.84
C ASP A 158 11.08 13.86 2.06
N GLN A 159 11.28 12.61 2.53
CA GLN A 159 10.16 11.70 2.84
C GLN A 159 9.22 12.26 3.91
N PHE A 160 9.76 13.02 4.87
CA PHE A 160 8.95 13.63 5.93
C PHE A 160 8.08 14.77 5.40
N GLN A 161 8.62 15.61 4.52
CA GLN A 161 7.87 16.68 3.84
C GLN A 161 6.77 16.11 2.95
N MET A 162 7.07 15.03 2.21
CA MET A 162 6.07 14.31 1.41
C MET A 162 4.96 13.74 2.30
N MET A 163 5.33 13.07 3.40
CA MET A 163 4.40 12.50 4.37
C MET A 163 3.51 13.58 4.98
N PHE A 164 4.09 14.71 5.37
CA PHE A 164 3.37 15.86 5.89
C PHE A 164 2.34 16.38 4.88
N ALA A 165 2.78 16.72 3.67
CA ALA A 165 1.93 17.33 2.65
C ALA A 165 0.77 16.41 2.21
N VAL A 166 1.05 15.13 1.95
CA VAL A 166 0.02 14.15 1.53
C VAL A 166 -0.98 13.89 2.65
N ASN A 167 -0.53 13.72 3.90
CA ASN A 167 -1.43 13.45 5.01
C ASN A 167 -2.24 14.70 5.42
N THR A 168 -1.71 15.93 5.24
CA THR A 168 -2.48 17.16 5.46
C THR A 168 -3.70 17.22 4.54
N TRP A 169 -3.55 16.96 3.24
CA TRP A 169 -4.68 16.85 2.33
C TRP A 169 -5.62 15.69 2.68
N ALA A 170 -5.06 14.55 3.07
CA ALA A 170 -5.86 13.40 3.47
C ALA A 170 -6.69 13.67 4.74
N ILE A 171 -6.17 14.44 5.71
CA ILE A 171 -6.94 14.88 6.89
C ILE A 171 -8.13 15.74 6.46
N ILE A 172 -7.93 16.73 5.58
CA ILE A 172 -9.01 17.60 5.10
C ILE A 172 -10.13 16.75 4.48
N MET A 173 -9.76 15.80 3.60
CA MET A 173 -10.74 14.93 2.93
C MET A 173 -11.43 13.97 3.89
N THR A 174 -10.70 13.35 4.82
CA THR A 174 -11.27 12.42 5.80
C THR A 174 -12.11 13.13 6.85
N THR A 175 -11.76 14.36 7.24
CA THR A 175 -12.59 15.21 8.11
C THR A 175 -13.92 15.52 7.44
N PHE A 176 -13.88 15.93 6.17
CA PHE A 176 -15.11 16.19 5.41
C PHE A 176 -15.99 14.94 5.34
N ALA A 177 -15.42 13.77 5.01
CA ALA A 177 -16.15 12.52 4.98
C ALA A 177 -16.72 12.12 6.36
N LEU A 178 -15.96 12.33 7.44
CA LEU A 178 -16.35 11.98 8.80
C LEU A 178 -17.49 12.85 9.33
N VAL A 179 -17.48 14.14 8.97
CA VAL A 179 -18.55 15.08 9.34
C VAL A 179 -19.82 14.81 8.54
N THR A 180 -19.70 14.58 7.22
CA THR A 180 -20.86 14.34 6.34
C THR A 180 -21.53 13.00 6.61
N SER A 181 -20.79 11.96 7.04
CA SER A 181 -21.33 10.66 7.40
C SER A 181 -21.97 10.62 8.81
N GLY A 182 -21.74 11.65 9.63
CA GLY A 182 -22.20 11.66 11.03
C GLY A 182 -21.43 10.70 11.96
N GLU A 183 -20.48 9.93 11.43
CA GLU A 183 -19.69 8.96 12.21
C GLU A 183 -18.85 9.63 13.31
N LEU A 184 -18.53 10.91 13.18
CA LEU A 184 -17.72 11.65 14.15
C LEU A 184 -18.32 11.61 15.54
N TRP A 185 -19.60 11.95 15.67
CA TRP A 185 -20.30 12.04 16.96
C TRP A 185 -20.46 10.67 17.61
N ILE A 186 -20.84 9.67 16.82
CA ILE A 186 -20.99 8.28 17.28
C ILE A 186 -19.65 7.76 17.82
N THR A 187 -18.56 8.04 17.11
CA THR A 187 -17.22 7.56 17.52
C THR A 187 -16.70 8.28 18.74
N LEU A 188 -16.90 9.60 18.87
CA LEU A 188 -16.52 10.36 20.05
C LEU A 188 -17.26 9.87 21.29
N GLN A 189 -18.55 9.60 21.17
CA GLN A 189 -19.35 9.01 22.26
C GLN A 189 -18.82 7.62 22.64
N PHE A 190 -18.57 6.77 21.66
CA PHE A 190 -18.01 5.42 21.90
C PHE A 190 -16.66 5.45 22.63
N ILE A 191 -15.77 6.37 22.23
CA ILE A 191 -14.46 6.53 22.90
C ILE A 191 -14.63 7.05 24.32
N GLY A 192 -15.59 7.96 24.55
CA GLY A 192 -15.92 8.45 25.90
C GLY A 192 -16.36 7.33 26.84
N ASP A 193 -17.18 6.40 26.32
CA ASP A 193 -17.67 5.25 27.06
C ASP A 193 -16.61 4.14 27.23
N ASN A 194 -15.62 4.07 26.33
CA ASN A 194 -14.60 3.02 26.29
C ASN A 194 -13.17 3.61 26.18
N PRO A 195 -12.55 4.07 27.26
CA PRO A 195 -11.22 4.69 27.22
C PRO A 195 -10.09 3.75 26.75
N ILE A 196 -10.24 2.44 26.89
CA ILE A 196 -9.29 1.43 26.39
C ILE A 196 -9.23 1.48 24.87
N ALA A 197 -10.37 1.66 24.20
CA ALA A 197 -10.42 1.78 22.73
C ALA A 197 -9.61 2.99 22.22
N PHE A 198 -9.48 4.05 23.01
CA PHE A 198 -8.62 5.17 22.67
C PHE A 198 -7.12 4.79 22.70
N LEU A 199 -6.67 4.05 23.71
CA LEU A 199 -5.28 3.57 23.79
C LEU A 199 -4.94 2.62 22.65
N ASP A 200 -5.85 1.71 22.31
CA ASP A 200 -5.67 0.82 21.17
C ASP A 200 -5.56 1.61 19.85
N ASN A 201 -6.41 2.61 19.66
CA ASN A 201 -6.36 3.47 18.48
C ASN A 201 -5.05 4.28 18.40
N VAL A 202 -4.54 4.80 19.53
CA VAL A 202 -3.24 5.47 19.57
C VAL A 202 -2.09 4.52 19.23
N THR A 203 -2.11 3.30 19.75
CA THR A 203 -1.10 2.28 19.44
C THR A 203 -1.09 1.92 17.96
N ILE A 204 -2.27 1.72 17.36
CA ILE A 204 -2.44 1.50 15.92
C ILE A 204 -1.92 2.70 15.12
N ALA A 205 -2.21 3.92 15.57
CA ALA A 205 -1.79 5.14 14.89
C ALA A 205 -0.25 5.32 14.92
N ILE A 206 0.42 5.01 16.03
CA ILE A 206 1.89 5.04 16.13
C ILE A 206 2.51 4.02 15.16
N THR A 207 2.02 2.79 15.17
CA THR A 207 2.50 1.74 14.27
C THR A 207 2.28 2.10 12.79
N SER A 208 1.12 2.67 12.49
CA SER A 208 0.76 3.14 11.14
C SER A 208 1.66 4.29 10.67
N ALA A 209 1.90 5.30 11.52
CA ALA A 209 2.76 6.44 11.19
C ALA A 209 4.21 5.99 10.93
N THR A 210 4.74 5.10 11.77
CA THR A 210 6.05 4.49 11.57
C THR A 210 6.11 3.73 10.25
N GLY A 211 5.10 2.91 9.96
CA GLY A 211 4.99 2.20 8.69
C GLY A 211 4.98 3.14 7.48
N GLN A 212 4.27 4.27 7.56
CA GLN A 212 4.22 5.27 6.48
C GLN A 212 5.60 5.90 6.20
N LEU A 213 6.41 6.15 7.21
CA LEU A 213 7.78 6.64 7.02
C LEU A 213 8.62 5.71 6.14
N PHE A 214 8.55 4.41 6.42
CA PHE A 214 9.23 3.40 5.60
C PHE A 214 8.67 3.32 4.17
N ILE A 215 7.37 3.49 3.99
CA ILE A 215 6.72 3.52 2.68
C ILE A 215 7.28 4.67 1.84
N PHE A 216 7.25 5.89 2.35
CA PHE A 216 7.74 7.07 1.64
C PHE A 216 9.25 6.98 1.36
N TYR A 217 10.04 6.49 2.33
CA TYR A 217 11.47 6.25 2.14
C TYR A 217 11.72 5.23 1.03
N THR A 218 11.01 4.11 1.04
CA THR A 218 11.18 3.04 0.06
C THR A 218 10.81 3.49 -1.35
N ILE A 219 9.71 4.25 -1.50
CA ILE A 219 9.30 4.78 -2.81
C ILE A 219 10.31 5.79 -3.32
N LYS A 220 10.85 6.66 -2.45
CA LYS A 220 11.88 7.64 -2.80
C LYS A 220 13.17 6.96 -3.28
N THR A 221 13.65 5.97 -2.53
CA THR A 221 14.98 5.36 -2.74
C THR A 221 14.96 4.26 -3.81
N PHE A 222 13.95 3.40 -3.80
CA PHE A 222 13.90 2.19 -4.62
C PHE A 222 12.81 2.23 -5.70
N GLY A 223 11.88 3.16 -5.58
CA GLY A 223 10.75 3.31 -6.49
C GLY A 223 9.54 2.43 -6.16
N PRO A 224 8.40 2.69 -6.84
CA PRO A 224 7.10 2.10 -6.49
C PRO A 224 7.00 0.59 -6.77
N ILE A 225 7.73 0.06 -7.76
CA ILE A 225 7.68 -1.38 -8.06
C ILE A 225 8.36 -2.19 -6.96
N VAL A 226 9.55 -1.76 -6.51
CA VAL A 226 10.25 -2.43 -5.39
C VAL A 226 9.43 -2.33 -4.12
N PHE A 227 8.83 -1.18 -3.84
CA PHE A 227 7.89 -1.01 -2.74
C PHE A 227 6.73 -2.01 -2.81
N THR A 228 6.10 -2.18 -3.97
CA THR A 228 4.99 -3.11 -4.14
C THR A 228 5.41 -4.55 -3.87
N ILE A 229 6.60 -4.97 -4.31
CA ILE A 229 7.14 -6.31 -4.05
C ILE A 229 7.40 -6.51 -2.56
N ILE A 230 8.01 -5.53 -1.89
CA ILE A 230 8.25 -5.58 -0.43
C ILE A 230 6.93 -5.75 0.32
N MET A 231 5.89 -4.99 -0.06
CA MET A 231 4.57 -5.08 0.57
C MET A 231 3.91 -6.44 0.35
N THR A 232 4.04 -7.01 -0.86
CA THR A 232 3.52 -8.36 -1.18
C THR A 232 4.26 -9.42 -0.36
N THR A 233 5.59 -9.34 -0.29
CA THR A 233 6.41 -10.26 0.51
C THR A 233 6.07 -10.19 2.00
N ARG A 234 5.92 -8.97 2.55
CA ARG A 234 5.47 -8.77 3.94
C ARG A 234 4.13 -9.43 4.21
N GLN A 235 3.19 -9.31 3.27
CA GLN A 235 1.87 -9.92 3.41
C GLN A 235 1.94 -11.45 3.45
N MET A 236 2.76 -12.06 2.61
CA MET A 236 2.99 -13.50 2.64
C MET A 236 3.61 -13.96 3.98
N PHE A 237 4.63 -13.24 4.47
CA PHE A 237 5.22 -13.54 5.77
C PHE A 237 4.20 -13.46 6.90
N SER A 238 3.32 -12.46 6.89
CA SER A 238 2.25 -12.30 7.88
C SER A 238 1.30 -13.50 7.89
N ILE A 239 0.93 -14.02 6.70
CA ILE A 239 0.05 -15.18 6.60
C ILE A 239 0.77 -16.47 7.08
N VAL A 240 2.03 -16.68 6.66
CA VAL A 240 2.83 -17.82 7.13
C VAL A 240 2.97 -17.79 8.65
N LEU A 241 3.33 -16.64 9.21
CA LEU A 241 3.49 -16.47 10.65
C LEU A 241 2.18 -16.76 11.40
N SER A 242 1.06 -16.24 10.89
CA SER A 242 -0.27 -16.53 11.44
C SER A 242 -0.59 -18.03 11.39
N THR A 243 -0.31 -18.69 10.26
CA THR A 243 -0.53 -20.14 10.10
C THR A 243 0.28 -20.95 11.12
N VAL A 244 1.55 -20.57 11.35
CA VAL A 244 2.43 -21.25 12.33
C VAL A 244 1.97 -20.98 13.76
N ILE A 245 1.66 -19.74 14.13
CA ILE A 245 1.25 -19.37 15.51
C ILE A 245 -0.06 -20.04 15.89
N PHE A 246 -1.03 -20.09 14.97
CA PHE A 246 -2.36 -20.69 15.23
C PHE A 246 -2.42 -22.19 14.92
N GLY A 247 -1.31 -22.82 14.58
CA GLY A 247 -1.23 -24.27 14.35
C GLY A 247 -2.05 -24.77 13.16
N HIS A 248 -2.34 -23.93 12.17
CA HIS A 248 -3.06 -24.37 10.99
C HIS A 248 -2.18 -25.24 10.10
N ALA A 249 -2.74 -26.29 9.51
CA ALA A 249 -2.00 -27.18 8.62
C ALA A 249 -1.51 -26.43 7.36
N ILE A 250 -0.20 -26.48 7.10
CA ILE A 250 0.39 -25.91 5.89
C ILE A 250 0.05 -26.82 4.72
N LYS A 251 -0.84 -26.40 3.84
CA LYS A 251 -1.20 -27.17 2.65
C LYS A 251 -0.06 -27.15 1.62
N PRO A 252 0.18 -28.25 0.86
CA PRO A 252 1.25 -28.30 -0.15
C PRO A 252 1.20 -27.15 -1.16
N LEU A 253 0.00 -26.71 -1.54
CA LEU A 253 -0.21 -25.61 -2.46
C LEU A 253 0.32 -24.25 -1.93
N MET A 254 0.28 -24.03 -0.62
CA MET A 254 0.92 -22.86 0.01
C MET A 254 2.43 -22.90 -0.17
N GLY A 255 3.04 -24.08 0.04
CA GLY A 255 4.47 -24.26 -0.13
C GLY A 255 4.91 -23.97 -1.56
N ILE A 256 4.20 -24.48 -2.56
CA ILE A 256 4.48 -24.25 -3.98
C ILE A 256 4.38 -22.75 -4.30
N GLY A 257 3.29 -22.10 -3.88
CA GLY A 257 3.09 -20.65 -4.11
C GLY A 257 4.23 -19.81 -3.49
N ALA A 258 4.63 -20.13 -2.26
CA ALA A 258 5.74 -19.46 -1.58
C ALA A 258 7.06 -19.63 -2.32
N ILE A 259 7.41 -20.87 -2.75
CA ILE A 259 8.63 -21.16 -3.50
C ILE A 259 8.69 -20.35 -4.79
N ILE A 260 7.59 -20.29 -5.55
CA ILE A 260 7.52 -19.52 -6.81
C ILE A 260 7.83 -18.04 -6.53
N VAL A 261 7.20 -17.45 -5.51
CA VAL A 261 7.40 -16.02 -5.19
C VAL A 261 8.83 -15.75 -4.74
N PHE A 262 9.37 -16.52 -3.79
CA PHE A 262 10.73 -16.31 -3.27
C PHE A 262 11.78 -16.55 -4.35
N ALA A 263 11.64 -17.58 -5.19
CA ALA A 263 12.54 -17.83 -6.31
C ALA A 263 12.52 -16.66 -7.32
N THR A 264 11.34 -16.13 -7.63
CA THR A 264 11.19 -14.98 -8.55
C THR A 264 11.81 -13.72 -7.96
N ILE A 265 11.58 -13.43 -6.68
CA ILE A 265 12.17 -12.27 -5.99
C ILE A 265 13.70 -12.38 -5.94
N PHE A 266 14.24 -13.58 -5.62
CA PHE A 266 15.66 -13.81 -5.57
C PHE A 266 16.34 -13.64 -6.94
N ASN A 267 15.73 -14.16 -8.00
CA ASN A 267 16.19 -13.94 -9.38
C ASN A 267 16.21 -12.45 -9.75
N ARG A 268 15.16 -11.72 -9.38
CA ARG A 268 15.07 -10.29 -9.61
C ARG A 268 16.16 -9.51 -8.89
N ILE A 269 16.42 -9.82 -7.61
CA ILE A 269 17.49 -9.20 -6.82
C ILE A 269 18.84 -9.44 -7.48
N LYS A 270 19.15 -10.68 -7.87
CA LYS A 270 20.38 -11.03 -8.57
C LYS A 270 20.55 -10.24 -9.86
N ARG A 271 19.49 -10.17 -10.68
CA ARG A 271 19.50 -9.43 -11.95
C ARG A 271 19.70 -7.92 -11.73
N GLN A 272 19.06 -7.33 -10.74
CA GLN A 272 19.23 -5.91 -10.41
C GLN A 272 20.63 -5.63 -9.87
N ALA A 273 21.18 -6.49 -9.03
CA ALA A 273 22.55 -6.38 -8.53
C ALA A 273 23.58 -6.46 -9.67
N ALA A 274 23.38 -7.38 -10.63
CA ALA A 274 24.25 -7.49 -11.82
C ALA A 274 24.20 -6.22 -12.68
N LYS A 275 23.01 -5.67 -12.95
CA LYS A 275 22.85 -4.41 -13.69
C LYS A 275 23.52 -3.23 -12.99
N ARG A 276 23.43 -3.15 -11.65
CA ARG A 276 24.11 -2.08 -10.88
C ARG A 276 25.64 -2.20 -10.97
N LYS A 277 26.19 -3.41 -10.92
CA LYS A 277 27.63 -3.64 -11.10
C LYS A 277 28.12 -3.24 -12.49
N GLN A 278 27.33 -3.48 -13.53
CA GLN A 278 27.66 -3.08 -14.90
C GLN A 278 27.55 -1.57 -15.15
N ALA A 279 26.64 -0.89 -14.41
CA ALA A 279 26.45 0.56 -14.51
C ALA A 279 27.40 1.37 -13.61
N ALA A 280 28.13 0.74 -12.71
CA ALA A 280 29.16 1.41 -11.91
C ALA A 280 30.33 1.79 -12.82
N PRO A 281 30.74 3.08 -12.90
CA PRO A 281 31.92 3.47 -13.68
C PRO A 281 33.15 2.73 -13.15
N ALA A 282 33.96 2.21 -14.07
CA ALA A 282 35.27 1.62 -13.72
C ALA A 282 36.07 2.61 -12.87
N ALA A 283 36.50 2.17 -11.70
CA ALA A 283 37.36 3.00 -10.84
C ALA A 283 38.56 3.49 -11.67
N PRO A 284 38.94 4.80 -11.59
CA PRO A 284 40.12 5.28 -12.30
C PRO A 284 41.32 4.48 -11.83
N PRO A 285 42.27 4.15 -12.76
CA PRO A 285 43.47 3.40 -12.38
C PRO A 285 44.22 4.20 -11.32
N SER A 286 44.54 3.55 -10.22
CA SER A 286 45.41 4.07 -9.17
C SER A 286 46.75 4.47 -9.78
N LYS A 287 47.05 5.77 -9.77
CA LYS A 287 48.41 6.28 -10.04
C LYS A 287 49.28 6.06 -8.83
#